data_7f5ac2a8d194768c91866af3d789ecac
#
_entry.id   7f5ac2a8d194768c91866af3d789ecac
#
_cell.length_a   1.000
_cell.length_b   1.000
_cell.length_c   1.000
_cell.angle_alpha   90.00
_cell.angle_beta   90.00
_cell.angle_gamma   90.00
#
_symmetry.space_group_name_H-M   'P 1'
#
loop_
_entity.id
_entity.type
_entity.pdbx_description
1 polymer ?
#
loop_
_entity_poly.entity_id
_entity_poly.type
_entity_poly.pdbx_seq_one_letter_code
_entity_poly.pdbx_strand_id
1 'polypeptide(L)'
;MSNLTGKTILVTGATSGIGNAIANKLKQSGGNVIGVSRRKEDVNNFDGKCIVIELTNEEQIKEELAKIEKPDILINCAGLGIDEKELVETTTEEWNMMIDCNLKSMYLLTRELVPHMKENNYGVIVNMSSIFHKGEQGQCLYSTCKSAVLGFTNSLAKELGQYNIRVHAIAPGYTRTAMTQRWIDKGVEPQIMEMTPLKKVGIPDDIAKLVNFLCSDESDFMTGHVTYIDGGLGL
;
A
#
# COMPACT_ATOMS: atom_id res chain seq x y z
N MET A 1 20.58 -7.36 8.21
CA MET A 1 19.53 -6.35 8.44
C MET A 1 19.38 -5.55 7.16
N SER A 2 18.18 -5.43 6.65
CA SER A 2 17.90 -4.67 5.42
C SER A 2 18.47 -3.25 5.54
N ASN A 3 19.34 -2.86 4.62
CA ASN A 3 19.96 -1.54 4.58
C ASN A 3 19.37 -0.74 3.40
N LEU A 4 18.74 0.38 3.70
CA LEU A 4 18.14 1.28 2.71
C LEU A 4 18.85 2.65 2.65
N THR A 5 20.07 2.71 3.17
CA THR A 5 20.88 3.95 3.16
C THR A 5 21.07 4.46 1.72
N GLY A 6 20.82 5.75 1.54
CA GLY A 6 20.91 6.40 0.22
C GLY A 6 19.71 6.20 -0.70
N LYS A 7 18.65 5.52 -0.24
CA LYS A 7 17.41 5.35 -1.02
C LYS A 7 16.38 6.38 -0.60
N THR A 8 15.79 7.06 -1.58
CA THR A 8 14.63 7.93 -1.38
C THR A 8 13.35 7.14 -1.60
N ILE A 9 12.45 7.19 -0.61
CA ILE A 9 11.27 6.33 -0.52
C ILE A 9 10.02 7.19 -0.36
N LEU A 10 9.05 7.03 -1.24
CA LEU A 10 7.73 7.66 -1.14
C LEU A 10 6.72 6.67 -0.56
N VAL A 11 6.06 7.06 0.53
CA VAL A 11 5.04 6.22 1.20
C VAL A 11 3.71 6.95 1.22
N THR A 12 2.70 6.44 0.53
CA THR A 12 1.34 7.00 0.60
C THR A 12 0.59 6.47 1.82
N GLY A 13 -0.21 7.33 2.46
CA GLY A 13 -0.89 6.98 3.71
C GLY A 13 0.05 6.87 4.91
N ALA A 14 1.20 7.55 4.89
CA ALA A 14 2.25 7.47 5.91
C ALA A 14 1.85 8.02 7.29
N THR A 15 0.72 8.69 7.40
CA THR A 15 0.29 9.37 8.63
C THR A 15 -0.56 8.51 9.56
N SER A 16 -0.91 7.27 9.15
CA SER A 16 -1.73 6.39 9.99
C SER A 16 -1.55 4.90 9.65
N GLY A 17 -1.94 4.04 10.57
CA GLY A 17 -2.09 2.59 10.37
C GLY A 17 -0.87 1.91 9.76
N ILE A 18 -1.10 1.09 8.75
CA ILE A 18 -0.06 0.31 8.06
C ILE A 18 0.98 1.22 7.40
N GLY A 19 0.53 2.29 6.72
CA GLY A 19 1.45 3.22 6.04
C GLY A 19 2.41 3.92 7.00
N ASN A 20 1.95 4.30 8.18
CA ASN A 20 2.79 4.90 9.22
C ASN A 20 3.83 3.91 9.75
N ALA A 21 3.42 2.67 10.05
CA ALA A 21 4.34 1.62 10.50
C ALA A 21 5.41 1.32 9.43
N ILE A 22 5.01 1.23 8.15
CA ILE A 22 5.93 1.04 7.03
C ILE A 22 6.93 2.20 6.96
N ALA A 23 6.45 3.44 6.95
CA ALA A 23 7.29 4.63 6.84
C ALA A 23 8.34 4.70 7.95
N ASN A 24 7.93 4.45 9.20
CA ASN A 24 8.83 4.40 10.34
C ASN A 24 9.85 3.25 10.24
N LYS A 25 9.42 2.07 9.78
CA LYS A 25 10.32 0.91 9.63
C LYS A 25 11.37 1.15 8.56
N LEU A 26 11.00 1.70 7.41
CA LEU A 26 11.93 2.03 6.32
C LEU A 26 12.92 3.13 6.74
N LYS A 27 12.47 4.13 7.51
CA LYS A 27 13.32 5.16 8.12
C LYS A 27 14.35 4.53 9.08
N GLN A 28 13.93 3.60 9.95
CA GLN A 28 14.83 2.86 10.85
C GLN A 28 15.88 2.04 10.11
N SER A 29 15.59 1.62 8.89
CA SER A 29 16.53 0.90 8.01
C SER A 29 17.44 1.82 7.18
N GLY A 30 17.44 3.12 7.47
CA GLY A 30 18.33 4.13 6.85
C GLY A 30 17.77 4.80 5.60
N GLY A 31 16.51 4.52 5.21
CA GLY A 31 15.88 5.15 4.07
C GLY A 31 15.51 6.63 4.31
N ASN A 32 15.67 7.46 3.27
CA ASN A 32 15.16 8.83 3.23
C ASN A 32 13.67 8.79 2.89
N VAL A 33 12.80 8.72 3.90
CA VAL A 33 11.36 8.52 3.73
C VAL A 33 10.62 9.84 3.61
N ILE A 34 9.83 9.97 2.54
CA ILE A 34 8.89 11.06 2.29
C ILE A 34 7.48 10.49 2.41
N GLY A 35 6.73 10.94 3.40
CA GLY A 35 5.33 10.57 3.58
C GLY A 35 4.41 11.38 2.66
N VAL A 36 3.29 10.78 2.26
CA VAL A 36 2.21 11.48 1.57
C VAL A 36 0.95 11.38 2.42
N SER A 37 0.34 12.52 2.69
CA SER A 37 -0.98 12.65 3.32
C SER A 37 -1.94 13.37 2.39
N ARG A 38 -3.22 13.08 2.49
CA ARG A 38 -4.27 13.86 1.82
C ARG A 38 -4.61 15.13 2.60
N ARG A 39 -4.44 15.12 3.92
CA ARG A 39 -4.86 16.19 4.82
C ARG A 39 -3.65 16.86 5.46
N LYS A 40 -3.69 18.19 5.48
CA LYS A 40 -2.61 19.01 6.05
C LYS A 40 -2.47 18.82 7.57
N GLU A 41 -3.58 18.63 8.26
CA GLU A 41 -3.62 18.41 9.72
C GLU A 41 -2.95 17.10 10.14
N ASP A 42 -2.89 16.11 9.26
CA ASP A 42 -2.30 14.80 9.56
C ASP A 42 -0.78 14.74 9.35
N VAL A 43 -0.18 15.74 8.74
CA VAL A 43 1.27 15.74 8.40
C VAL A 43 2.14 15.51 9.63
N ASN A 44 1.77 16.06 10.77
CA ASN A 44 2.50 15.91 12.04
C ASN A 44 2.37 14.51 12.67
N ASN A 45 1.53 13.64 12.13
CA ASN A 45 1.41 12.25 12.60
C ASN A 45 2.54 11.35 12.08
N PHE A 46 3.38 11.88 11.18
CA PHE A 46 4.58 11.20 10.70
C PHE A 46 5.83 12.01 11.09
N ASP A 47 6.77 11.36 11.78
CA ASP A 47 8.06 11.97 12.14
C ASP A 47 9.02 11.95 10.94
N GLY A 48 8.90 12.95 10.08
CA GLY A 48 9.71 13.09 8.87
C GLY A 48 9.12 14.09 7.88
N LYS A 49 9.73 14.16 6.70
CA LYS A 49 9.19 14.98 5.60
C LYS A 49 7.85 14.35 5.13
N CYS A 50 6.79 15.13 5.17
CA CYS A 50 5.49 14.74 4.66
C CYS A 50 4.94 15.82 3.72
N ILE A 51 4.45 15.42 2.56
CA ILE A 51 3.83 16.30 1.57
C ILE A 51 2.33 16.05 1.50
N VAL A 52 1.57 17.06 1.12
CA VAL A 52 0.11 16.99 1.01
C VAL A 52 -0.25 16.86 -0.46
N ILE A 53 -0.83 15.71 -0.84
CA ILE A 53 -1.28 15.46 -2.21
C ILE A 53 -2.68 14.84 -2.18
N GLU A 54 -3.61 15.41 -2.96
CA GLU A 54 -4.82 14.70 -3.36
C GLU A 54 -4.46 13.72 -4.50
N LEU A 55 -4.33 12.45 -4.14
CA LEU A 55 -3.80 11.40 -5.02
C LEU A 55 -4.70 11.07 -6.24
N THR A 56 -5.88 11.67 -6.31
CA THR A 56 -6.80 11.58 -7.46
C THR A 56 -6.62 12.74 -8.45
N ASN A 57 -5.82 13.75 -8.05
CA ASN A 57 -5.50 14.94 -8.86
C ASN A 57 -4.11 14.80 -9.52
N GLU A 58 -4.12 14.51 -10.82
CA GLU A 58 -2.89 14.27 -11.59
C GLU A 58 -1.96 15.49 -11.64
N GLU A 59 -2.51 16.69 -11.77
CA GLU A 59 -1.71 17.93 -11.86
C GLU A 59 -1.00 18.19 -10.53
N GLN A 60 -1.72 18.04 -9.41
CA GLN A 60 -1.12 18.20 -8.09
C GLN A 60 -0.03 17.15 -7.81
N ILE A 61 -0.23 15.90 -8.27
CA ILE A 61 0.81 14.87 -8.17
C ILE A 61 2.10 15.35 -8.87
N LYS A 62 2.00 15.82 -10.12
CA LYS A 62 3.16 16.31 -10.89
C LYS A 62 3.84 17.49 -10.21
N GLU A 63 3.05 18.47 -9.76
CA GLU A 63 3.56 19.68 -9.09
C GLU A 63 4.31 19.36 -7.78
N GLU A 64 3.75 18.50 -6.94
CA GLU A 64 4.35 18.18 -5.65
C GLU A 64 5.56 17.24 -5.79
N LEU A 65 5.51 16.28 -6.72
CA LEU A 65 6.66 15.41 -7.01
C LEU A 65 7.84 16.18 -7.64
N ALA A 66 7.59 17.28 -8.35
CA ALA A 66 8.64 18.14 -8.88
C ALA A 66 9.41 18.92 -7.80
N LYS A 67 8.85 19.05 -6.59
CA LYS A 67 9.44 19.79 -5.45
C LYS A 67 10.28 18.89 -4.52
N ILE A 68 10.32 17.61 -4.76
CA ILE A 68 11.02 16.63 -3.91
C ILE A 68 12.10 15.91 -4.70
N GLU A 69 13.04 15.31 -3.96
CA GLU A 69 13.94 14.31 -4.54
C GLU A 69 13.14 13.14 -5.09
N LYS A 70 13.45 12.73 -6.32
CA LYS A 70 12.69 11.67 -6.99
C LYS A 70 12.92 10.32 -6.30
N PRO A 71 11.83 9.63 -5.93
CA PRO A 71 11.93 8.39 -5.19
C PRO A 71 12.47 7.21 -6.02
N ASP A 72 13.35 6.44 -5.39
CA ASP A 72 13.81 5.12 -5.86
C ASP A 72 12.79 4.03 -5.55
N ILE A 73 12.02 4.23 -4.48
CA ILE A 73 11.08 3.23 -3.95
C ILE A 73 9.71 3.89 -3.75
N LEU A 74 8.66 3.23 -4.25
CA LEU A 74 7.27 3.67 -4.09
C LEU A 74 6.47 2.65 -3.29
N ILE A 75 5.85 3.10 -2.20
CA ILE A 75 4.91 2.30 -1.41
C ILE A 75 3.49 2.86 -1.58
N ASN A 76 2.70 2.20 -2.38
CA ASN A 76 1.30 2.49 -2.61
C ASN A 76 0.45 1.86 -1.49
N CYS A 77 0.36 2.52 -0.33
CA CYS A 77 -0.37 2.06 0.84
C CYS A 77 -1.65 2.85 1.12
N ALA A 78 -1.81 4.05 0.55
CA ALA A 78 -3.05 4.80 0.68
C ALA A 78 -4.23 4.02 0.10
N GLY A 79 -5.35 4.08 0.78
CA GLY A 79 -6.58 3.43 0.35
C GLY A 79 -7.68 3.68 1.37
N LEU A 80 -8.89 3.38 0.99
CA LEU A 80 -10.05 3.44 1.87
C LEU A 80 -10.91 2.19 1.73
N GLY A 81 -11.65 1.87 2.78
CA GLY A 81 -12.73 0.89 2.78
C GLY A 81 -14.07 1.59 2.99
N ILE A 82 -15.12 0.95 2.55
CA ILE A 82 -16.51 1.36 2.84
C ILE A 82 -17.17 0.35 3.76
N ASP A 83 -18.33 0.69 4.27
CA ASP A 83 -19.16 -0.25 5.03
C ASP A 83 -19.63 -1.40 4.13
N GLU A 84 -19.87 -2.54 4.75
CA GLU A 84 -20.42 -3.70 4.07
C GLU A 84 -21.82 -3.38 3.54
N LYS A 85 -22.03 -3.63 2.25
CA LYS A 85 -23.30 -3.41 1.55
C LYS A 85 -23.52 -4.48 0.48
N GLU A 86 -24.76 -4.82 0.23
CA GLU A 86 -25.09 -5.55 -0.99
C GLU A 86 -24.82 -4.70 -2.23
N LEU A 87 -24.48 -5.34 -3.34
CA LEU A 87 -24.15 -4.62 -4.58
C LEU A 87 -25.25 -3.65 -5.02
N VAL A 88 -26.50 -4.04 -4.86
CA VAL A 88 -27.67 -3.23 -5.25
C VAL A 88 -27.89 -2.00 -4.37
N GLU A 89 -27.24 -1.92 -3.22
CA GLU A 89 -27.28 -0.80 -2.29
C GLU A 89 -26.13 0.20 -2.51
N THR A 90 -25.16 -0.16 -3.35
CA THR A 90 -24.02 0.71 -3.66
C THR A 90 -24.38 1.74 -4.71
N THR A 91 -23.71 2.89 -4.65
CA THR A 91 -23.92 3.98 -5.62
C THR A 91 -22.74 4.10 -6.59
N THR A 92 -22.99 4.80 -7.72
CA THR A 92 -21.93 5.10 -8.69
C THR A 92 -20.86 6.02 -8.08
N GLU A 93 -21.24 6.90 -7.17
CA GLU A 93 -20.31 7.79 -6.45
C GLU A 93 -19.38 6.98 -5.53
N GLU A 94 -19.92 5.99 -4.80
CA GLU A 94 -19.10 5.06 -3.99
C GLU A 94 -18.17 4.24 -4.88
N TRP A 95 -18.65 3.75 -6.02
CA TRP A 95 -17.81 3.05 -6.98
C TRP A 95 -16.66 3.93 -7.47
N ASN A 96 -16.94 5.15 -7.92
CA ASN A 96 -15.92 6.08 -8.41
C ASN A 96 -14.90 6.41 -7.31
N MET A 97 -15.37 6.70 -6.08
CA MET A 97 -14.51 6.97 -4.94
C MET A 97 -13.58 5.79 -4.62
N MET A 98 -14.09 4.56 -4.66
CA MET A 98 -13.30 3.36 -4.40
C MET A 98 -12.24 3.14 -5.48
N ILE A 99 -12.58 3.27 -6.75
CA ILE A 99 -11.63 3.15 -7.86
C ILE A 99 -10.59 4.26 -7.80
N ASP A 100 -11.00 5.50 -7.60
CA ASP A 100 -10.10 6.65 -7.55
C ASP A 100 -9.09 6.52 -6.41
N CYS A 101 -9.53 6.19 -5.20
CA CYS A 101 -8.66 6.13 -4.03
C CYS A 101 -7.80 4.87 -3.98
N ASN A 102 -8.30 3.69 -4.39
CA ASN A 102 -7.59 2.43 -4.20
C ASN A 102 -6.82 1.93 -5.43
N LEU A 103 -7.12 2.45 -6.63
CA LEU A 103 -6.52 1.97 -7.88
C LEU A 103 -5.96 3.10 -8.73
N LYS A 104 -6.75 4.13 -9.07
CA LYS A 104 -6.31 5.23 -9.94
C LYS A 104 -5.17 6.02 -9.30
N SER A 105 -5.24 6.32 -8.00
CA SER A 105 -4.16 6.98 -7.26
C SER A 105 -2.82 6.24 -7.38
N MET A 106 -2.84 4.92 -7.23
CA MET A 106 -1.68 4.05 -7.41
C MET A 106 -1.13 4.12 -8.85
N TYR A 107 -2.02 4.05 -9.84
CA TYR A 107 -1.66 4.18 -11.25
C TYR A 107 -0.99 5.53 -11.55
N LEU A 108 -1.57 6.64 -11.10
CA LEU A 108 -1.05 7.98 -11.37
C LEU A 108 0.35 8.18 -10.80
N LEU A 109 0.57 7.83 -9.53
CA LEU A 109 1.90 7.92 -8.91
C LEU A 109 2.92 7.01 -9.58
N THR A 110 2.56 5.78 -9.86
CA THR A 110 3.46 4.82 -10.51
C THR A 110 3.89 5.32 -11.88
N ARG A 111 2.93 5.80 -12.69
CA ARG A 111 3.20 6.34 -14.02
C ARG A 111 4.16 7.53 -13.99
N GLU A 112 4.03 8.39 -12.99
CA GLU A 112 4.87 9.59 -12.85
C GLU A 112 6.31 9.24 -12.40
N LEU A 113 6.50 8.19 -11.58
CA LEU A 113 7.81 7.85 -11.01
C LEU A 113 8.60 6.84 -11.87
N VAL A 114 7.94 5.98 -12.63
CA VAL A 114 8.58 4.93 -13.45
C VAL A 114 9.64 5.49 -14.43
N PRO A 115 9.46 6.64 -15.12
CA PRO A 115 10.51 7.18 -15.99
C PRO A 115 11.85 7.38 -15.27
N HIS A 116 11.84 7.96 -14.07
CA HIS A 116 13.05 8.13 -13.27
C HIS A 116 13.68 6.80 -12.84
N MET A 117 12.86 5.82 -12.42
CA MET A 117 13.36 4.50 -12.06
C MET A 117 14.01 3.78 -13.27
N LYS A 118 13.43 3.96 -14.48
CA LYS A 118 14.02 3.43 -15.71
C LYS A 118 15.38 4.08 -16.06
N GLU A 119 15.48 5.41 -15.93
CA GLU A 119 16.72 6.15 -16.17
C GLU A 119 17.85 5.69 -15.23
N ASN A 120 17.52 5.36 -13.97
CA ASN A 120 18.49 4.89 -12.99
C ASN A 120 18.73 3.37 -13.03
N ASN A 121 18.01 2.64 -13.88
CA ASN A 121 18.02 1.17 -13.92
C ASN A 121 17.87 0.54 -12.53
N TYR A 122 16.98 1.12 -11.70
CA TYR A 122 16.68 0.69 -10.35
C TYR A 122 15.30 1.21 -9.90
N GLY A 123 14.56 0.35 -9.24
CA GLY A 123 13.32 0.75 -8.57
C GLY A 123 12.66 -0.38 -7.80
N VAL A 124 11.90 -0.03 -6.77
CA VAL A 124 11.01 -0.98 -6.08
C VAL A 124 9.63 -0.36 -5.91
N ILE A 125 8.61 -1.08 -6.32
CA ILE A 125 7.21 -0.66 -6.16
C ILE A 125 6.49 -1.72 -5.33
N VAL A 126 5.87 -1.30 -4.23
CA VAL A 126 5.04 -2.18 -3.38
C VAL A 126 3.62 -1.66 -3.38
N ASN A 127 2.70 -2.49 -3.84
CA ASN A 127 1.28 -2.20 -3.99
C ASN A 127 0.46 -2.90 -2.90
N MET A 128 -0.33 -2.16 -2.13
CA MET A 128 -1.15 -2.72 -1.06
C MET A 128 -2.47 -3.27 -1.61
N SER A 129 -2.58 -4.59 -1.67
CA SER A 129 -3.81 -5.34 -1.91
C SER A 129 -4.50 -5.68 -0.57
N SER A 130 -5.18 -6.80 -0.48
CA SER A 130 -5.85 -7.37 0.70
C SER A 130 -6.17 -8.83 0.42
N ILE A 131 -6.35 -9.66 1.45
CA ILE A 131 -6.95 -11.01 1.27
C ILE A 131 -8.33 -10.93 0.61
N PHE A 132 -9.04 -9.82 0.75
CA PHE A 132 -10.34 -9.57 0.12
C PHE A 132 -10.28 -9.45 -1.40
N HIS A 133 -9.09 -9.46 -2.01
CA HIS A 133 -8.98 -9.59 -3.48
C HIS A 133 -9.59 -10.88 -4.02
N LYS A 134 -9.77 -11.89 -3.18
CA LYS A 134 -10.44 -13.16 -3.53
C LYS A 134 -11.97 -13.03 -3.58
N GLY A 135 -12.51 -11.91 -3.14
CA GLY A 135 -13.93 -11.66 -2.94
C GLY A 135 -14.31 -11.79 -1.47
N GLU A 136 -15.20 -10.91 -1.02
CA GLU A 136 -15.78 -10.95 0.32
C GLU A 136 -17.23 -10.47 0.23
N GLN A 137 -18.14 -11.12 0.94
CA GLN A 137 -19.55 -10.73 0.97
C GLN A 137 -19.69 -9.29 1.50
N GLY A 138 -20.49 -8.48 0.82
CA GLY A 138 -20.69 -7.08 1.18
C GLY A 138 -19.52 -6.15 0.82
N GLN A 139 -18.43 -6.66 0.22
CA GLN A 139 -17.23 -5.90 -0.11
C GLN A 139 -16.92 -5.86 -1.62
N CYS A 140 -17.96 -5.96 -2.47
CA CYS A 140 -17.80 -6.10 -3.91
C CYS A 140 -16.89 -5.00 -4.50
N LEU A 141 -17.11 -3.72 -4.16
CA LEU A 141 -16.32 -2.60 -4.67
C LEU A 141 -14.86 -2.67 -4.20
N TYR A 142 -14.66 -2.92 -2.92
CA TYR A 142 -13.31 -3.03 -2.33
C TYR A 142 -12.56 -4.23 -2.91
N SER A 143 -13.21 -5.39 -2.96
CA SER A 143 -12.62 -6.62 -3.52
C SER A 143 -12.23 -6.43 -4.99
N THR A 144 -13.05 -5.74 -5.78
CA THR A 144 -12.75 -5.41 -7.19
C THR A 144 -11.47 -4.58 -7.28
N CYS A 145 -11.34 -3.51 -6.50
CA CYS A 145 -10.13 -2.69 -6.48
C CYS A 145 -8.90 -3.51 -6.09
N LYS A 146 -9.02 -4.31 -5.02
CA LYS A 146 -7.88 -5.08 -4.51
C LYS A 146 -7.49 -6.26 -5.41
N SER A 147 -8.42 -6.81 -6.18
CA SER A 147 -8.12 -7.77 -7.26
C SER A 147 -7.39 -7.11 -8.43
N ALA A 148 -7.81 -5.92 -8.83
CA ALA A 148 -7.17 -5.17 -9.91
C ALA A 148 -5.69 -4.84 -9.62
N VAL A 149 -5.33 -4.62 -8.34
CA VAL A 149 -3.93 -4.41 -7.91
C VAL A 149 -3.02 -5.57 -8.32
N LEU A 150 -3.52 -6.81 -8.33
CA LEU A 150 -2.73 -7.98 -8.71
C LEU A 150 -2.39 -7.95 -10.21
N GLY A 151 -3.38 -7.70 -11.06
CA GLY A 151 -3.18 -7.57 -12.50
C GLY A 151 -2.23 -6.43 -12.85
N PHE A 152 -2.39 -5.28 -12.18
CA PHE A 152 -1.51 -4.12 -12.31
C PHE A 152 -0.07 -4.47 -11.91
N THR A 153 0.13 -5.11 -10.76
CA THR A 153 1.45 -5.55 -10.27
C THR A 153 2.12 -6.52 -11.25
N ASN A 154 1.40 -7.54 -11.71
CA ASN A 154 1.94 -8.57 -12.60
C ASN A 154 2.36 -7.98 -13.96
N SER A 155 1.56 -7.08 -14.52
CA SER A 155 1.85 -6.41 -15.79
C SER A 155 3.09 -5.53 -15.68
N LEU A 156 3.16 -4.70 -14.64
CA LEU A 156 4.32 -3.84 -14.38
C LEU A 156 5.61 -4.63 -14.13
N ALA A 157 5.54 -5.73 -13.39
CA ALA A 157 6.72 -6.57 -13.14
C ALA A 157 7.32 -7.11 -14.44
N LYS A 158 6.46 -7.55 -15.38
CA LYS A 158 6.90 -8.02 -16.72
C LYS A 158 7.47 -6.89 -17.57
N GLU A 159 6.85 -5.72 -17.55
CA GLU A 159 7.26 -4.56 -18.33
C GLU A 159 8.57 -3.95 -17.81
N LEU A 160 8.73 -3.87 -16.48
CA LEU A 160 9.77 -3.09 -15.84
C LEU A 160 10.99 -3.91 -15.42
N GLY A 161 10.89 -5.23 -15.39
CA GLY A 161 11.99 -6.13 -14.98
C GLY A 161 13.28 -5.94 -15.77
N GLN A 162 13.18 -5.62 -17.08
CA GLN A 162 14.34 -5.32 -17.93
C GLN A 162 15.12 -4.06 -17.48
N TYR A 163 14.53 -3.20 -16.65
CA TYR A 163 15.13 -2.01 -16.07
C TYR A 163 15.52 -2.22 -14.61
N ASN A 164 15.64 -3.47 -14.16
CA ASN A 164 15.95 -3.79 -12.77
C ASN A 164 14.97 -3.13 -11.77
N ILE A 165 13.70 -3.04 -12.15
CA ILE A 165 12.62 -2.52 -11.30
C ILE A 165 11.76 -3.69 -10.82
N ARG A 166 11.66 -3.86 -9.52
CA ARG A 166 10.86 -4.91 -8.88
C ARG A 166 9.48 -4.37 -8.47
N VAL A 167 8.44 -5.14 -8.73
CA VAL A 167 7.06 -4.75 -8.39
C VAL A 167 6.41 -5.87 -7.61
N HIS A 168 5.89 -5.55 -6.42
CA HIS A 168 5.29 -6.50 -5.50
C HIS A 168 3.87 -6.10 -5.13
N ALA A 169 3.00 -7.06 -4.90
CA ALA A 169 1.75 -6.86 -4.19
C ALA A 169 1.82 -7.53 -2.81
N ILE A 170 1.24 -6.88 -1.81
CA ILE A 170 1.05 -7.46 -0.47
C ILE A 170 -0.44 -7.60 -0.22
N ALA A 171 -0.85 -8.75 0.28
CA ALA A 171 -2.23 -9.03 0.67
C ALA A 171 -2.29 -9.24 2.19
N PRO A 172 -2.46 -8.16 2.98
CA PRO A 172 -2.66 -8.29 4.42
C PRO A 172 -3.98 -8.99 4.73
N GLY A 173 -3.96 -9.77 5.81
CA GLY A 173 -5.16 -10.23 6.48
C GLY A 173 -5.72 -9.14 7.40
N TYR A 174 -6.58 -9.57 8.32
CA TYR A 174 -7.12 -8.66 9.31
C TYR A 174 -6.00 -8.06 10.17
N THR A 175 -5.90 -6.74 10.13
CA THR A 175 -4.83 -5.99 10.81
C THR A 175 -5.44 -4.88 11.64
N ARG A 176 -5.04 -4.75 12.92
CA ARG A 176 -5.51 -3.71 13.83
C ARG A 176 -5.07 -2.33 13.35
N THR A 177 -6.03 -1.53 12.88
CA THR A 177 -5.86 -0.15 12.43
C THR A 177 -7.11 0.66 12.72
N ALA A 178 -7.08 1.97 12.55
CA ALA A 178 -8.29 2.78 12.64
C ALA A 178 -9.37 2.36 11.61
N MET A 179 -8.98 1.86 10.44
CA MET A 179 -9.90 1.36 9.41
C MET A 179 -10.68 0.12 9.90
N THR A 180 -10.05 -0.74 10.70
CA THR A 180 -10.63 -1.98 11.21
C THR A 180 -11.24 -1.83 12.60
N GLN A 181 -11.09 -0.67 13.25
CA GLN A 181 -11.55 -0.44 14.61
C GLN A 181 -13.06 -0.71 14.79
N ARG A 182 -13.86 -0.36 13.79
CA ARG A 182 -15.31 -0.60 13.80
C ARG A 182 -15.71 -2.08 13.97
N TRP A 183 -14.90 -3.03 13.46
CA TRP A 183 -15.14 -4.46 13.63
C TRP A 183 -14.67 -4.93 15.02
N ILE A 184 -13.59 -4.34 15.53
CA ILE A 184 -13.14 -4.58 16.91
C ILE A 184 -14.24 -4.15 17.88
N ASP A 185 -14.82 -2.96 17.69
CA ASP A 185 -15.90 -2.42 18.51
C ASP A 185 -17.18 -3.26 18.44
N LYS A 186 -17.41 -3.94 17.32
CA LYS A 186 -18.50 -4.93 17.16
C LYS A 186 -18.19 -6.31 17.76
N GLY A 187 -17.02 -6.50 18.38
CA GLY A 187 -16.63 -7.76 19.00
C GLY A 187 -16.32 -8.89 18.01
N VAL A 188 -15.97 -8.58 16.75
CA VAL A 188 -15.69 -9.58 15.69
C VAL A 188 -14.29 -10.17 15.83
N GLU A 189 -13.37 -9.53 16.52
CA GLU A 189 -11.96 -9.94 16.62
C GLU A 189 -11.76 -11.38 17.15
N PRO A 190 -12.45 -11.87 18.19
CA PRO A 190 -12.31 -13.25 18.63
C PRO A 190 -12.65 -14.28 17.55
N GLN A 191 -13.68 -14.02 16.74
CA GLN A 191 -14.07 -14.88 15.62
C GLN A 191 -12.99 -14.91 14.53
N ILE A 192 -12.42 -13.75 14.20
CA ILE A 192 -11.31 -13.65 13.24
C ILE A 192 -10.09 -14.43 13.76
N MET A 193 -9.76 -14.29 15.05
CA MET A 193 -8.67 -15.05 15.66
C MET A 193 -8.92 -16.57 15.60
N GLU A 194 -10.15 -17.00 15.82
CA GLU A 194 -10.51 -18.41 15.74
C GLU A 194 -10.35 -18.96 14.31
N MET A 195 -10.77 -18.21 13.31
CA MET A 195 -10.64 -18.55 11.88
C MET A 195 -9.17 -18.48 11.40
N THR A 196 -8.34 -17.68 12.04
CA THR A 196 -6.93 -17.51 11.65
C THR A 196 -6.10 -18.69 12.16
N PRO A 197 -5.38 -19.44 11.31
CA PRO A 197 -4.52 -20.55 11.75
C PRO A 197 -3.52 -20.17 12.86
N LEU A 198 -2.89 -19.00 12.79
CA LEU A 198 -1.96 -18.52 13.82
C LEU A 198 -2.66 -17.95 15.08
N LYS A 199 -4.00 -18.02 15.17
CA LYS A 199 -4.80 -17.61 16.33
C LYS A 199 -4.53 -16.20 16.84
N LYS A 200 -4.21 -15.28 15.93
CA LYS A 200 -3.97 -13.86 16.22
C LYS A 200 -4.42 -12.99 15.06
N VAL A 201 -4.67 -11.73 15.33
CA VAL A 201 -4.82 -10.69 14.30
C VAL A 201 -3.48 -10.03 14.04
N GLY A 202 -3.28 -9.54 12.83
CA GLY A 202 -2.08 -8.80 12.44
C GLY A 202 -2.01 -7.43 13.12
N ILE A 203 -0.79 -6.92 13.25
CA ILE A 203 -0.52 -5.52 13.62
C ILE A 203 0.24 -4.83 12.50
N PRO A 204 0.19 -3.50 12.38
CA PRO A 204 0.86 -2.75 11.31
C PRO A 204 2.36 -3.07 11.18
N ASP A 205 3.04 -3.37 12.30
CA ASP A 205 4.46 -3.71 12.30
C ASP A 205 4.76 -5.05 11.60
N ASP A 206 3.84 -6.00 11.59
CA ASP A 206 4.00 -7.26 10.84
C ASP A 206 4.12 -6.96 9.34
N ILE A 207 3.25 -6.09 8.81
CA ILE A 207 3.28 -5.68 7.41
C ILE A 207 4.53 -4.86 7.12
N ALA A 208 4.93 -3.96 8.02
CA ALA A 208 6.10 -3.12 7.86
C ALA A 208 7.41 -3.93 7.75
N LYS A 209 7.55 -5.03 8.49
CA LYS A 209 8.69 -5.95 8.38
C LYS A 209 8.78 -6.59 6.99
N LEU A 210 7.66 -7.05 6.44
CA LEU A 210 7.62 -7.63 5.11
C LEU A 210 7.97 -6.58 4.04
N VAL A 211 7.39 -5.38 4.12
CA VAL A 211 7.69 -4.28 3.17
C VAL A 211 9.18 -3.94 3.21
N ASN A 212 9.76 -3.86 4.41
CA ASN A 212 11.19 -3.58 4.58
C ASN A 212 12.07 -4.64 3.90
N PHE A 213 11.73 -5.92 4.01
CA PHE A 213 12.39 -7.01 3.30
C PHE A 213 12.25 -6.85 1.78
N LEU A 214 11.04 -6.60 1.28
CA LEU A 214 10.78 -6.44 -0.16
C LEU A 214 11.47 -5.20 -0.77
N CYS A 215 11.74 -4.17 0.03
CA CYS A 215 12.47 -2.99 -0.41
C CYS A 215 13.99 -3.18 -0.45
N SER A 216 14.51 -4.21 0.22
CA SER A 216 15.95 -4.46 0.32
C SER A 216 16.47 -5.40 -0.76
N ASP A 217 17.79 -5.49 -0.88
CA ASP A 217 18.47 -6.42 -1.79
C ASP A 217 18.31 -7.89 -1.40
N GLU A 218 17.82 -8.18 -0.17
CA GLU A 218 17.51 -9.55 0.29
C GLU A 218 16.38 -10.19 -0.54
N SER A 219 15.62 -9.39 -1.32
CA SER A 219 14.54 -9.83 -2.21
C SER A 219 14.82 -9.53 -3.69
N ASP A 220 16.09 -9.42 -4.09
CA ASP A 220 16.52 -9.01 -5.45
C ASP A 220 16.00 -9.94 -6.56
N PHE A 221 15.75 -11.21 -6.26
CA PHE A 221 15.20 -12.19 -7.22
C PHE A 221 13.67 -12.36 -7.12
N MET A 222 12.98 -11.40 -6.47
CA MET A 222 11.52 -11.42 -6.31
C MET A 222 10.86 -10.26 -7.06
N THR A 223 9.92 -10.58 -7.95
CA THR A 223 9.06 -9.58 -8.61
C THR A 223 7.77 -10.22 -9.13
N GLY A 224 6.69 -9.46 -9.28
CA GLY A 224 5.42 -9.90 -9.85
C GLY A 224 4.58 -10.79 -8.94
N HIS A 225 4.97 -11.02 -7.70
CA HIS A 225 4.27 -11.90 -6.78
C HIS A 225 3.34 -11.16 -5.82
N VAL A 226 2.30 -11.88 -5.39
CA VAL A 226 1.44 -11.48 -4.28
C VAL A 226 1.91 -12.20 -3.04
N THR A 227 2.36 -11.46 -2.03
CA THR A 227 2.76 -12.03 -0.74
C THR A 227 1.65 -11.83 0.28
N TYR A 228 1.12 -12.93 0.78
CA TYR A 228 0.11 -12.91 1.85
C TYR A 228 0.78 -12.74 3.20
N ILE A 229 0.21 -11.87 4.03
CA ILE A 229 0.61 -11.67 5.42
C ILE A 229 -0.65 -11.58 6.28
N ASP A 230 -1.23 -12.71 6.55
CA ASP A 230 -2.60 -12.86 7.03
C ASP A 230 -2.77 -13.91 8.16
N GLY A 231 -1.67 -14.48 8.62
CA GLY A 231 -1.71 -15.55 9.62
C GLY A 231 -2.34 -16.86 9.13
N GLY A 232 -2.53 -17.00 7.82
CA GLY A 232 -3.19 -18.11 7.16
C GLY A 232 -4.71 -17.93 6.99
N LEU A 233 -5.27 -16.76 7.32
CA LEU A 233 -6.72 -16.50 7.24
C LEU A 233 -7.27 -16.65 5.80
N GLY A 234 -6.46 -16.40 4.78
CA GLY A 234 -6.85 -16.47 3.38
C GLY A 234 -6.64 -17.81 2.69
N LEU A 235 -6.30 -18.88 3.45
CA LEU A 235 -6.12 -20.24 2.92
C LEU A 235 -7.45 -20.89 2.52
#